data_7bc10c20e2913123fd866f7de54f9496
#
_entry.id   7bc10c20e2913123fd866f7de54f9496
#
_cell.length_a   1.000
_cell.length_b   1.000
_cell.length_c   1.000
_cell.angle_alpha   90.00
_cell.angle_beta   90.00
_cell.angle_gamma   90.00
#
_symmetry.space_group_name_H-M   'P 1'
#
loop_
_entity.id
_entity.type
_entity.pdbx_description
1 polymer ?
#
loop_
_entity_poly.entity_id
_entity_poly.type
_entity_poly.pdbx_seq_one_letter_code
_entity_poly.pdbx_strand_id
1 'polypeptide(L)'
;MSETILKREEKVAFALRALYRKYGYLPYKMSKFEPYDLYSSNKDFLVGDGVITFNDAFGKLLALKPDVTLSIIKNAGGENCKVYYHENVYRISGATKEFKELMQVGLERIGEKGVYALFETTYLAAASLNEISSDFVLDIS
;
A
#
# COMPACT_ATOMS: atom_id res chain seq x y z
N MET A 1 8.11 5.68 -29.66
CA MET A 1 8.06 7.00 -28.99
C MET A 1 7.69 6.91 -27.50
N SER A 2 6.77 6.06 -27.13
CA SER A 2 6.35 5.90 -25.72
C SER A 2 7.42 5.25 -24.80
N GLU A 3 8.27 4.40 -25.29
CA GLU A 3 9.23 3.67 -24.46
C GLU A 3 10.36 4.52 -23.87
N THR A 4 10.72 5.63 -24.53
CA THR A 4 11.77 6.53 -24.08
C THR A 4 11.29 7.59 -23.08
N ILE A 5 10.00 7.80 -22.97
CA ILE A 5 9.41 8.83 -22.10
C ILE A 5 9.15 8.30 -20.68
N LEU A 6 8.74 7.05 -20.57
CA LEU A 6 8.42 6.43 -19.29
C LEU A 6 9.67 5.95 -18.56
N LYS A 7 9.81 6.34 -17.30
CA LYS A 7 10.81 5.78 -16.38
C LYS A 7 10.49 4.31 -16.07
N ARG A 8 11.52 3.58 -15.62
CA ARG A 8 11.36 2.16 -15.26
C ARG A 8 10.27 1.95 -14.21
N GLU A 9 10.22 2.81 -13.20
CA GLU A 9 9.23 2.75 -12.13
C GLU A 9 7.81 2.93 -12.66
N GLU A 10 7.63 3.81 -13.63
CA GLU A 10 6.33 4.05 -14.26
C GLU A 10 5.88 2.84 -15.09
N LYS A 11 6.79 2.25 -15.87
CA LYS A 11 6.52 1.03 -16.64
C LYS A 11 6.09 -0.12 -15.73
N VAL A 12 6.80 -0.33 -14.62
CA VAL A 12 6.48 -1.35 -13.62
C VAL A 12 5.12 -1.06 -12.98
N ALA A 13 4.85 0.18 -12.59
CA ALA A 13 3.57 0.56 -12.00
C ALA A 13 2.39 0.28 -12.96
N PHE A 14 2.52 0.58 -14.24
CA PHE A 14 1.51 0.26 -15.25
C PHE A 14 1.33 -1.25 -15.44
N ALA A 15 2.41 -2.02 -15.47
CA ALA A 15 2.36 -3.48 -15.59
C ALA A 15 1.65 -4.12 -14.39
N LEU A 16 1.97 -3.68 -13.17
CA LEU A 16 1.31 -4.14 -11.95
C LEU A 16 -0.18 -3.79 -11.93
N ARG A 17 -0.52 -2.57 -12.33
CA ARG A 17 -1.92 -2.15 -12.46
C ARG A 17 -2.70 -3.05 -13.43
N ALA A 18 -2.14 -3.35 -14.60
CA ALA A 18 -2.76 -4.23 -15.57
C ALA A 18 -2.94 -5.65 -15.01
N LEU A 19 -1.92 -6.18 -14.33
CA LEU A 19 -1.95 -7.47 -13.67
C LEU A 19 -3.09 -7.56 -12.65
N TYR A 20 -3.19 -6.59 -11.74
CA TYR A 20 -4.21 -6.61 -10.68
C TYR A 20 -5.62 -6.46 -11.22
N ARG A 21 -5.82 -5.59 -12.20
CA ARG A 21 -7.12 -5.43 -12.87
C ARG A 21 -7.58 -6.70 -13.57
N LYS A 22 -6.66 -7.45 -14.17
CA LYS A 22 -6.96 -8.74 -14.79
C LYS A 22 -7.57 -9.73 -13.81
N TYR A 23 -7.19 -9.66 -12.53
CA TYR A 23 -7.72 -10.53 -11.46
C TYR A 23 -8.91 -9.91 -10.71
N GLY A 24 -9.47 -8.82 -11.21
CA GLY A 24 -10.67 -8.21 -10.65
C GLY A 24 -10.45 -7.26 -9.48
N TYR A 25 -9.22 -6.84 -9.23
CA TYR A 25 -8.91 -5.82 -8.23
C TYR A 25 -9.27 -4.44 -8.75
N LEU A 26 -9.92 -3.64 -7.91
CA LEU A 26 -10.33 -2.27 -8.23
C LEU A 26 -9.35 -1.25 -7.63
N PRO A 27 -9.16 -0.09 -8.27
CA PRO A 27 -8.26 0.93 -7.73
C PRO A 27 -8.81 1.51 -6.43
N TYR A 28 -7.93 1.64 -5.45
CA TYR A 28 -8.21 2.32 -4.20
C TYR A 28 -7.38 3.60 -4.11
N LYS A 29 -8.06 4.69 -3.78
CA LYS A 29 -7.41 5.98 -3.50
C LYS A 29 -7.73 6.40 -2.08
N MET A 30 -6.76 6.97 -1.42
CA MET A 30 -6.94 7.52 -0.08
C MET A 30 -6.37 8.94 0.01
N SER A 31 -6.81 9.70 1.02
CA SER A 31 -6.21 10.98 1.36
C SER A 31 -4.74 10.80 1.77
N LYS A 32 -3.94 11.83 1.57
CA LYS A 32 -2.55 11.87 2.05
C LYS A 32 -2.48 11.89 3.57
N PHE A 33 -3.53 12.30 4.24
CA PHE A 33 -3.60 12.42 5.69
C PHE A 33 -4.92 11.86 6.22
N GLU A 34 -4.84 11.32 7.42
CA GLU A 34 -5.92 10.68 8.16
C GLU A 34 -5.90 11.16 9.61
N PRO A 35 -6.99 11.01 10.37
CA PRO A 35 -6.94 11.24 11.81
C PRO A 35 -5.86 10.39 12.47
N TYR A 36 -5.07 10.98 13.35
CA TYR A 36 -3.98 10.27 14.04
C TYR A 36 -4.47 9.07 14.85
N ASP A 37 -5.70 9.13 15.35
CA ASP A 37 -6.30 8.03 16.13
C ASP A 37 -6.33 6.69 15.40
N LEU A 38 -6.45 6.71 14.07
CA LEU A 38 -6.39 5.48 13.27
C LEU A 38 -5.07 4.74 13.50
N TYR A 39 -3.97 5.46 13.56
CA TYR A 39 -2.64 4.88 13.72
C TYR A 39 -2.27 4.64 15.18
N SER A 40 -2.61 5.55 16.08
CA SER A 40 -2.33 5.41 17.52
C SER A 40 -3.02 4.21 18.15
N SER A 41 -4.23 3.89 17.69
CA SER A 41 -5.00 2.74 18.14
C SER A 41 -4.56 1.40 17.53
N ASN A 42 -3.72 1.43 16.49
CA ASN A 42 -3.30 0.25 15.73
C ASN A 42 -1.78 0.19 15.55
N LYS A 43 -1.03 0.54 16.57
CA LYS A 43 0.46 0.64 16.52
C LYS A 43 1.14 -0.65 16.11
N ASP A 44 0.56 -1.80 16.43
CA ASP A 44 1.10 -3.12 16.11
C ASP A 44 1.14 -3.42 14.60
N PHE A 45 0.32 -2.72 13.83
CA PHE A 45 0.31 -2.82 12.36
C PHE A 45 1.33 -1.91 11.68
N LEU A 46 1.94 -0.99 12.40
CA LEU A 46 2.90 -0.06 11.83
C LEU A 46 4.29 -0.68 11.88
N VAL A 47 4.83 -0.98 10.70
CA VAL A 47 6.21 -1.45 10.57
C VAL A 47 7.11 -0.23 10.51
N GLY A 48 7.94 -0.06 11.54
CA GLY A 48 8.98 0.97 11.56
C GLY A 48 8.64 2.20 12.38
N ASP A 49 9.42 3.24 12.16
CA ASP A 49 9.54 4.41 12.99
C ASP A 49 8.43 5.43 12.75
N GLY A 50 8.15 6.19 13.70
CA GLY A 50 7.36 7.38 13.86
C GLY A 50 6.38 7.81 12.74
N VAL A 51 5.20 8.18 13.16
CA VAL A 51 4.17 8.78 12.30
C VAL A 51 4.37 10.28 12.27
N ILE A 52 4.35 10.88 11.08
CA ILE A 52 4.42 12.33 10.91
C ILE A 52 3.05 12.92 11.20
N THR A 53 2.96 13.76 12.22
CA THR A 53 1.72 14.37 12.67
C THR A 53 1.72 15.88 12.47
N PHE A 54 0.54 16.44 12.30
CA PHE A 54 0.31 17.88 12.21
C PHE A 54 -1.13 18.22 12.64
N ASN A 55 -1.39 19.47 12.93
CA ASN A 55 -2.72 19.95 13.28
C ASN A 55 -3.39 20.59 12.05
N ASP A 56 -4.69 20.33 11.88
CA ASP A 56 -5.50 21.06 10.90
C ASP A 56 -5.83 22.49 11.41
N ALA A 57 -6.57 23.23 10.61
CA ALA A 57 -6.98 24.60 10.92
C ALA A 57 -7.86 24.70 12.19
N PHE A 58 -8.46 23.61 12.64
CA PHE A 58 -9.33 23.53 13.81
C PHE A 58 -8.64 22.89 15.02
N GLY A 59 -7.33 22.63 14.92
CA GLY A 59 -6.54 22.03 15.99
C GLY A 59 -6.66 20.51 16.11
N LYS A 60 -7.32 19.83 15.16
CA LYS A 60 -7.40 18.38 15.14
C LYS A 60 -6.06 17.77 14.72
N LEU A 61 -5.61 16.76 15.46
CA LEU A 61 -4.37 16.05 15.17
C LEU A 61 -4.57 15.06 14.01
N LEU A 62 -3.82 15.30 12.94
CA LEU A 62 -3.80 14.48 11.74
C LEU A 62 -2.42 13.82 11.58
N ALA A 63 -2.37 12.78 10.78
CA ALA A 63 -1.15 12.09 10.41
C ALA A 63 -1.01 11.99 8.90
N LEU A 64 0.19 12.16 8.39
CA LEU A 64 0.52 11.72 7.04
C LEU A 64 0.51 10.19 7.02
N LYS A 65 -0.15 9.59 6.05
CA LYS A 65 -0.32 8.13 5.98
C LYS A 65 1.04 7.40 5.96
N PRO A 66 1.34 6.60 6.98
CA PRO A 66 2.55 5.79 7.01
C PRO A 66 2.35 4.43 6.31
N ASP A 67 1.09 4.07 6.06
CA ASP A 67 0.66 2.79 5.50
C ASP A 67 -0.68 2.94 4.79
N VAL A 68 -0.98 2.03 3.88
CA VAL A 68 -2.25 2.02 3.12
C VAL A 68 -3.23 0.99 3.67
N THR A 69 -2.74 -0.14 4.17
CA THR A 69 -3.56 -1.28 4.60
C THR A 69 -4.58 -0.91 5.67
N LEU A 70 -4.18 -0.16 6.70
CA LEU A 70 -5.11 0.28 7.76
C LEU A 70 -6.27 1.11 7.24
N SER A 71 -6.00 2.01 6.30
CA SER A 71 -7.05 2.81 5.67
C SER A 71 -8.03 1.94 4.88
N ILE A 72 -7.53 0.94 4.16
CA ILE A 72 -8.35 0.01 3.40
C ILE A 72 -9.23 -0.80 4.36
N ILE A 73 -8.67 -1.36 5.41
CA ILE A 73 -9.41 -2.15 6.41
C ILE A 73 -10.52 -1.32 7.04
N LYS A 74 -10.23 -0.10 7.44
CA LYS A 74 -11.22 0.83 8.03
C LYS A 74 -12.38 1.10 7.08
N ASN A 75 -12.06 1.36 5.80
CA ASN A 75 -13.08 1.74 4.81
C ASN A 75 -13.83 0.53 4.24
N ALA A 76 -13.27 -0.67 4.30
CA ALA A 76 -13.94 -1.90 3.89
C ALA A 76 -15.13 -2.25 4.81
N GLY A 77 -15.12 -1.79 6.07
CA GLY A 77 -16.26 -1.97 6.99
C GLY A 77 -16.64 -3.42 7.25
N GLY A 78 -15.72 -4.36 7.03
CA GLY A 78 -15.99 -5.80 7.17
C GLY A 78 -16.56 -6.47 5.91
N GLU A 79 -16.76 -5.72 4.85
CA GLU A 79 -17.19 -6.27 3.56
C GLU A 79 -16.03 -6.91 2.79
N ASN A 80 -16.37 -7.89 1.93
CA ASN A 80 -15.40 -8.48 1.03
C ASN A 80 -14.94 -7.45 -0.01
N CYS A 81 -13.65 -7.25 -0.13
CA CYS A 81 -13.12 -6.38 -1.18
C CYS A 81 -11.79 -6.89 -1.75
N LYS A 82 -11.57 -6.54 -3.00
CA LYS A 82 -10.33 -6.76 -3.74
C LYS A 82 -9.91 -5.41 -4.32
N VAL A 83 -8.87 -4.83 -3.78
CA VAL A 83 -8.39 -3.51 -4.20
C VAL A 83 -6.89 -3.51 -4.43
N TYR A 84 -6.44 -2.66 -5.32
CA TYR A 84 -5.03 -2.35 -5.51
C TYR A 84 -4.80 -0.85 -5.34
N TYR A 85 -3.59 -0.50 -4.99
CA TYR A 85 -3.21 0.89 -4.78
C TYR A 85 -1.85 1.22 -5.37
N HIS A 86 -1.68 2.47 -5.70
CA HIS A 86 -0.42 3.10 -6.07
C HIS A 86 -0.38 4.44 -5.35
N GLU A 87 0.25 4.45 -4.17
CA GLU A 87 0.17 5.54 -3.22
C GLU A 87 1.53 5.87 -2.64
N ASN A 88 1.76 7.13 -2.31
CA ASN A 88 2.89 7.52 -1.50
C ASN A 88 2.54 7.40 -0.02
N VAL A 89 3.48 6.86 0.74
CA VAL A 89 3.42 6.82 2.20
C VAL A 89 4.57 7.63 2.79
N TYR A 90 4.42 8.07 4.02
CA TYR A 90 5.31 9.03 4.65
C TYR A 90 5.77 8.46 5.99
N ARG A 91 7.09 8.44 6.19
CA ARG A 91 7.69 7.86 7.39
C ARG A 91 8.82 8.72 7.91
N ILE A 92 9.12 8.59 9.20
CA ILE A 92 10.30 9.16 9.82
C ILE A 92 11.37 8.08 9.85
N SER A 93 12.54 8.35 9.28
CA SER A 93 13.66 7.42 9.36
C SER A 93 14.14 7.28 10.80
N GLY A 94 14.26 6.05 11.30
CA GLY A 94 14.74 5.77 12.66
C GLY A 94 16.18 6.21 12.88
N ALA A 95 17.03 6.07 11.87
CA ALA A 95 18.45 6.39 11.95
C ALA A 95 18.72 7.89 11.84
N THR A 96 18.13 8.56 10.84
CA THR A 96 18.43 9.97 10.51
C THR A 96 17.39 10.96 11.01
N LYS A 97 16.21 10.48 11.45
CA LYS A 97 15.05 11.29 11.80
C LYS A 97 14.50 12.16 10.66
N GLU A 98 14.92 11.90 9.45
CA GLU A 98 14.42 12.57 8.26
C GLU A 98 13.05 12.05 7.85
N PHE A 99 12.23 12.94 7.28
CA PHE A 99 10.96 12.58 6.68
C PHE A 99 11.21 11.97 5.29
N LYS A 100 10.59 10.81 5.05
CA LYS A 100 10.68 10.09 3.78
C LYS A 100 9.32 9.94 3.14
N GLU A 101 9.27 10.17 1.84
CA GLU A 101 8.14 9.86 0.98
C GLU A 101 8.51 8.61 0.16
N LEU A 102 7.72 7.55 0.29
CA LEU A 102 7.95 6.27 -0.36
C LEU A 102 6.75 5.90 -1.22
N MET A 103 6.98 5.59 -2.48
CA MET A 103 5.95 5.06 -3.35
C MET A 103 5.72 3.58 -3.04
N GLN A 104 4.46 3.22 -2.82
CA GLN A 104 4.04 1.83 -2.65
C GLN A 104 3.01 1.45 -3.70
N VAL A 105 3.20 0.28 -4.28
CA VAL A 105 2.21 -0.39 -5.13
C VAL A 105 1.89 -1.73 -4.50
N GLY A 106 0.62 -2.00 -4.31
CA GLY A 106 0.21 -3.24 -3.68
C GLY A 106 -1.26 -3.56 -3.90
N LEU A 107 -1.67 -4.69 -3.36
CA LEU A 107 -3.05 -5.13 -3.37
C LEU A 107 -3.48 -5.65 -2.00
N GLU A 108 -4.76 -5.54 -1.73
CA GLU A 108 -5.39 -6.11 -0.54
C GLU A 108 -6.62 -6.91 -0.94
N ARG A 109 -6.76 -8.08 -0.34
CA ARG A 109 -7.95 -8.90 -0.44
C ARG A 109 -8.50 -9.12 0.97
N ILE A 110 -9.68 -8.61 1.23
CA ILE A 110 -10.30 -8.60 2.56
C ILE A 110 -11.59 -9.41 2.52
N GLY A 111 -11.84 -10.13 3.62
CA GLY A 111 -13.08 -10.82 3.92
C GLY A 111 -13.12 -12.27 3.49
N GLU A 112 -12.87 -12.58 2.25
CA GLU A 112 -12.93 -13.96 1.74
C GLU A 112 -11.75 -14.78 2.25
N LYS A 113 -12.08 -15.89 2.89
CA LYS A 113 -11.12 -16.87 3.41
C LYS A 113 -11.21 -18.16 2.61
N GLY A 114 -10.08 -18.78 2.36
CA GLY A 114 -10.04 -20.07 1.69
C GLY A 114 -8.77 -20.27 0.87
N VAL A 115 -8.58 -21.48 0.40
CA VAL A 115 -7.38 -21.91 -0.35
C VAL A 115 -7.20 -21.08 -1.63
N TYR A 116 -8.30 -20.80 -2.33
CA TYR A 116 -8.23 -20.02 -3.57
C TYR A 116 -7.78 -18.57 -3.32
N ALA A 117 -8.30 -17.93 -2.27
CA ALA A 117 -7.91 -16.57 -1.91
C ALA A 117 -6.42 -16.50 -1.56
N LEU A 118 -5.95 -17.46 -0.78
CA LEU A 118 -4.54 -17.58 -0.41
C LEU A 118 -3.66 -17.83 -1.63
N PHE A 119 -4.07 -18.74 -2.50
CA PHE A 119 -3.35 -19.03 -3.74
C PHE A 119 -3.25 -17.79 -4.65
N GLU A 120 -4.37 -17.10 -4.88
CA GLU A 120 -4.39 -15.92 -5.76
C GLU A 120 -3.48 -14.82 -5.23
N THR A 121 -3.55 -14.50 -3.93
CA THR A 121 -2.70 -13.45 -3.34
C THR A 121 -1.22 -13.82 -3.37
N THR A 122 -0.88 -15.06 -3.08
CA THR A 122 0.50 -15.57 -3.16
C THR A 122 1.02 -15.55 -4.60
N TYR A 123 0.21 -16.00 -5.54
CA TYR A 123 0.55 -15.95 -6.97
C TYR A 123 0.78 -14.52 -7.44
N LEU A 124 -0.10 -13.59 -7.08
CA LEU A 124 0.02 -12.19 -7.47
C LEU A 124 1.23 -11.52 -6.82
N ALA A 125 1.59 -11.90 -5.59
CA ALA A 125 2.83 -11.43 -4.97
C ALA A 125 4.06 -11.85 -5.78
N ALA A 126 4.15 -13.13 -6.15
CA ALA A 126 5.23 -13.64 -6.98
C ALA A 126 5.27 -12.99 -8.37
N ALA A 127 4.10 -12.88 -9.02
CA ALA A 127 3.98 -12.25 -10.34
C ALA A 127 4.38 -10.77 -10.31
N SER A 128 4.02 -10.06 -9.22
CA SER A 128 4.42 -8.66 -9.02
C SER A 128 5.93 -8.49 -8.90
N LEU A 129 6.58 -9.34 -8.12
CA LEU A 129 8.04 -9.32 -7.99
C LEU A 129 8.71 -9.64 -9.32
N ASN A 130 8.18 -10.58 -10.09
CA ASN A 130 8.72 -10.96 -11.39
C ASN A 130 8.63 -9.82 -12.44
N GLU A 131 7.69 -8.89 -12.31
CA GLU A 131 7.64 -7.68 -13.14
C GLU A 131 8.82 -6.72 -12.86
N ILE A 132 9.40 -6.81 -11.66
CA ILE A 132 10.51 -5.95 -11.25
C ILE A 132 11.86 -6.61 -11.57
N SER A 133 12.01 -7.87 -11.22
CA SER A 133 13.23 -8.67 -11.39
C SER A 133 12.89 -10.16 -11.37
N SER A 134 13.62 -10.96 -12.13
CA SER A 134 13.56 -12.42 -12.05
C SER A 134 14.33 -13.01 -10.86
N ASP A 135 15.16 -12.19 -10.24
CA ASP A 135 15.99 -12.57 -9.07
C ASP A 135 15.33 -12.06 -7.79
N PHE A 136 14.47 -12.89 -7.21
CA PHE A 136 13.78 -12.58 -5.95
C PHE A 136 13.51 -13.84 -5.14
N VAL A 137 13.30 -13.63 -3.85
CA VAL A 137 12.79 -14.64 -2.92
C VAL A 137 11.47 -14.13 -2.34
N LEU A 138 10.43 -14.95 -2.41
CA LEU A 138 9.15 -14.69 -1.76
C LEU A 138 9.10 -15.45 -0.44
N ASP A 139 9.06 -14.71 0.66
CA ASP A 139 8.87 -15.27 1.99
C ASP A 139 7.40 -15.10 2.41
N ILE A 140 6.80 -16.18 2.90
CA ILE A 140 5.39 -16.23 3.29
C ILE A 140 5.30 -16.64 4.75
N SER A 141 4.69 -15.78 5.56
CA SER A 141 4.46 -16.02 6.99
C SER A 141 3.00 -16.34 7.30
#